data_4bc95415b544d9abde3340c69036b32c
#
_entry.id   4bc95415b544d9abde3340c69036b32c
#
_cell.length_a   1.000
_cell.length_b   1.000
_cell.length_c   1.000
_cell.angle_alpha   90.00
_cell.angle_beta   90.00
_cell.angle_gamma   90.00
#
_symmetry.space_group_name_H-M   'P 1'
#
loop_
_entity.id
_entity.type
_entity.pdbx_description
1 polymer ?
#
loop_
_entity_poly.entity_id
_entity_poly.type
_entity_poly.pdbx_seq_one_letter_code
_entity_poly.pdbx_strand_id
1 'polypeptide(L)'
;MSEFIFHMAGSGNWRKYFSSEAFYLLYERIYPEGINLKKLNGSDRDIIYKCEKVAFVEVKDNFVNPKIPLFTEPDYKKIEKWLTKFEKDYLKVINKHKEEYYSLARLISDEEKIPEEYIFTILLCAYTLDAGTLEKLEDGILGRPPSREDSGKYFLWGEKIAISKNYFGVNTYEIPQNKLFSVIWMPEIRRSFENINSLTIPVFNSSVMEKIEKLYSSTSEELAQVFSSSIEKIKLNELSFANCSLKDVFCMLFHIGYSYVTDSLIEQGILSDFPKEITDSWGMWIWNK
;
A
#
# COMPACT_ATOMS: atom_id res chain seq x y z
N MET A 1 19.38 15.21 -1.45
CA MET A 1 18.24 14.31 -1.76
C MET A 1 17.51 14.02 -0.46
N SER A 2 16.19 14.14 -0.45
CA SER A 2 15.40 13.79 0.75
C SER A 2 15.58 12.31 1.07
N GLU A 3 15.68 11.98 2.35
CA GLU A 3 15.90 10.61 2.82
C GLU A 3 14.60 9.81 2.99
N PHE A 4 13.46 10.34 2.52
CA PHE A 4 12.18 9.66 2.65
C PHE A 4 11.39 9.62 1.34
N ILE A 5 10.52 8.61 1.24
CA ILE A 5 9.66 8.33 0.08
C ILE A 5 8.20 8.45 0.54
N PHE A 6 7.35 9.08 -0.27
CA PHE A 6 5.91 9.06 -0.06
C PHE A 6 5.25 7.90 -0.78
N HIS A 7 4.34 7.24 -0.07
CA HIS A 7 3.49 6.15 -0.54
C HIS A 7 2.04 6.59 -0.54
N MET A 8 1.25 6.01 -1.42
CA MET A 8 -0.17 6.30 -1.56
C MET A 8 -0.96 5.00 -1.73
N ALA A 9 -2.07 4.87 -0.98
CA ALA A 9 -3.07 3.84 -1.22
C ALA A 9 -4.40 4.48 -1.61
N GLY A 10 -4.95 4.09 -2.75
CA GLY A 10 -6.15 4.68 -3.35
C GLY A 10 -5.88 5.35 -4.70
N SER A 11 -6.72 6.31 -5.09
CA SER A 11 -6.66 6.98 -6.40
C SER A 11 -6.46 8.48 -6.25
N GLY A 12 -5.46 9.04 -6.94
CA GLY A 12 -5.17 10.47 -6.92
C GLY A 12 -3.87 10.82 -7.62
N ASN A 13 -3.56 12.10 -7.70
CA ASN A 13 -2.34 12.60 -8.34
C ASN A 13 -1.61 13.60 -7.44
N TRP A 14 -1.31 13.19 -6.20
CA TRP A 14 -0.59 14.04 -5.25
C TRP A 14 0.77 14.51 -5.77
N ARG A 15 1.44 13.70 -6.62
CA ARG A 15 2.75 14.04 -7.21
C ARG A 15 2.70 15.30 -8.08
N LYS A 16 1.55 15.62 -8.65
CA LYS A 16 1.35 16.87 -9.40
C LYS A 16 1.64 18.12 -8.56
N TYR A 17 1.39 18.03 -7.25
CA TYR A 17 1.55 19.15 -6.32
C TYR A 17 2.90 19.15 -5.60
N PHE A 18 3.53 17.97 -5.42
CA PHE A 18 4.61 17.75 -4.46
C PHE A 18 5.79 16.94 -5.01
N SER A 19 6.13 17.13 -6.29
CA SER A 19 7.30 16.46 -6.89
C SER A 19 8.61 17.25 -6.71
N SER A 20 8.59 18.44 -6.09
CA SER A 20 9.76 19.29 -5.95
C SER A 20 10.59 18.95 -4.70
N GLU A 21 11.92 19.01 -4.82
CA GLU A 21 12.82 18.87 -3.69
C GLU A 21 12.50 19.88 -2.58
N ALA A 22 12.09 21.10 -2.93
CA ALA A 22 11.70 22.15 -1.99
C ALA A 22 10.54 21.71 -1.07
N PHE A 23 9.57 20.94 -1.60
CA PHE A 23 8.50 20.38 -0.78
C PHE A 23 9.03 19.39 0.26
N TYR A 24 9.88 18.45 -0.15
CA TYR A 24 10.44 17.44 0.75
C TYR A 24 11.24 18.08 1.87
N LEU A 25 12.13 19.02 1.55
CA LEU A 25 12.94 19.73 2.53
C LEU A 25 12.08 20.57 3.50
N LEU A 26 11.02 21.19 2.99
CA LEU A 26 10.11 21.95 3.82
C LEU A 26 9.32 21.01 4.76
N TYR A 27 8.78 19.91 4.23
CA TYR A 27 8.01 18.96 5.03
C TYR A 27 8.86 18.33 6.14
N GLU A 28 10.10 17.96 5.85
CA GLU A 28 11.05 17.44 6.84
C GLU A 28 11.35 18.49 7.94
N ARG A 29 11.43 19.78 7.58
CA ARG A 29 11.67 20.86 8.55
C ARG A 29 10.50 21.11 9.48
N ILE A 30 9.27 20.88 9.04
CA ILE A 30 8.06 21.08 9.86
C ILE A 30 7.67 19.83 10.66
N TYR A 31 8.14 18.67 10.28
CA TYR A 31 7.76 17.40 10.92
C TYR A 31 8.71 17.06 12.09
N PRO A 32 8.22 16.50 13.22
CA PRO A 32 6.80 16.32 13.57
C PRO A 32 6.18 17.50 14.34
N GLU A 33 6.97 18.46 14.83
CA GLU A 33 6.53 19.46 15.80
C GLU A 33 5.72 20.61 15.19
N GLY A 34 5.73 20.71 13.85
CA GLY A 34 5.15 21.87 13.18
C GLY A 34 6.04 23.12 13.23
N ILE A 35 5.56 24.24 12.69
CA ILE A 35 6.31 25.50 12.66
C ILE A 35 5.37 26.70 12.64
N ASN A 36 5.80 27.81 13.26
CA ASN A 36 5.07 29.08 13.11
C ASN A 36 5.22 29.61 11.68
N LEU A 37 4.09 29.93 11.04
CA LEU A 37 4.02 30.42 9.65
C LEU A 37 4.89 31.69 9.42
N LYS A 38 5.06 32.51 10.46
CA LYS A 38 5.91 33.72 10.41
C LYS A 38 7.39 33.41 10.22
N LYS A 39 7.84 32.21 10.56
CA LYS A 39 9.23 31.77 10.38
C LYS A 39 9.52 31.26 8.96
N LEU A 40 8.48 31.14 8.12
CA LEU A 40 8.59 30.70 6.73
C LEU A 40 8.76 31.92 5.80
N ASN A 41 9.59 31.76 4.77
CA ASN A 41 9.71 32.74 3.68
C ASN A 41 8.49 32.69 2.73
N GLY A 42 8.42 33.54 1.72
CA GLY A 42 7.29 33.63 0.81
C GLY A 42 7.07 32.35 0.02
N SER A 43 8.15 31.78 -0.55
CA SER A 43 8.05 30.52 -1.34
C SER A 43 7.64 29.32 -0.50
N ASP A 44 8.13 29.21 0.74
CA ASP A 44 7.70 28.16 1.67
C ASP A 44 6.21 28.28 2.01
N ARG A 45 5.70 29.51 2.22
CA ARG A 45 4.28 29.74 2.50
C ARG A 45 3.40 29.33 1.32
N ASP A 46 3.83 29.58 0.09
CA ASP A 46 3.10 29.15 -1.11
C ASP A 46 2.99 27.63 -1.20
N ILE A 47 4.06 26.90 -0.82
CA ILE A 47 4.03 25.43 -0.71
C ILE A 47 3.06 25.01 0.40
N ILE A 48 3.11 25.64 1.59
CA ILE A 48 2.21 25.31 2.70
C ILE A 48 0.73 25.50 2.32
N TYR A 49 0.38 26.60 1.66
CA TYR A 49 -1.00 26.82 1.22
C TYR A 49 -1.49 25.77 0.19
N LYS A 50 -0.59 25.28 -0.66
CA LYS A 50 -0.91 24.13 -1.53
C LYS A 50 -1.08 22.83 -0.75
N CYS A 51 -0.22 22.60 0.27
CA CYS A 51 -0.29 21.44 1.15
C CYS A 51 -1.59 21.43 1.98
N GLU A 52 -2.04 22.58 2.44
CA GLU A 52 -3.27 22.71 3.22
C GLU A 52 -4.50 22.31 2.39
N LYS A 53 -4.56 22.71 1.12
CA LYS A 53 -5.65 22.34 0.20
C LYS A 53 -5.85 20.84 0.05
N VAL A 54 -4.79 20.06 0.13
CA VAL A 54 -4.85 18.61 0.00
C VAL A 54 -4.69 17.88 1.36
N ALA A 55 -4.85 18.62 2.45
CA ALA A 55 -4.78 18.13 3.83
C ALA A 55 -3.44 17.45 4.21
N PHE A 56 -2.33 17.91 3.66
CA PHE A 56 -0.99 17.48 4.08
C PHE A 56 -0.54 18.18 5.35
N VAL A 57 -1.00 19.41 5.53
CA VAL A 57 -0.81 20.19 6.73
C VAL A 57 -2.14 20.83 7.13
N GLU A 58 -2.23 21.27 8.37
CA GLU A 58 -3.28 22.13 8.88
C GLU A 58 -2.65 23.43 9.36
N VAL A 59 -3.18 24.57 8.91
CA VAL A 59 -2.76 25.89 9.39
C VAL A 59 -3.80 26.41 10.39
N LYS A 60 -3.41 26.54 11.65
CA LYS A 60 -4.27 27.04 12.70
C LYS A 60 -3.49 28.05 13.56
N ASP A 61 -4.06 29.22 13.81
CA ASP A 61 -3.48 30.27 14.67
C ASP A 61 -2.04 30.67 14.25
N ASN A 62 -1.78 30.78 12.94
CA ASN A 62 -0.46 30.97 12.35
C ASN A 62 0.56 29.84 12.64
N PHE A 63 0.10 28.67 13.02
CA PHE A 63 0.95 27.52 13.22
C PHE A 63 0.62 26.43 12.19
N VAL A 64 1.66 25.86 11.57
CA VAL A 64 1.56 24.81 10.55
C VAL A 64 1.78 23.46 11.23
N ASN A 65 0.76 22.60 11.23
CA ASN A 65 0.82 21.25 11.79
C ASN A 65 0.90 20.22 10.66
N PRO A 66 1.89 19.32 10.62
CA PRO A 66 1.92 18.23 9.65
C PRO A 66 0.78 17.24 9.93
N LYS A 67 0.15 16.73 8.87
CA LYS A 67 -0.97 15.77 8.96
C LYS A 67 -0.64 14.42 8.33
N ILE A 68 0.36 14.37 7.45
CA ILE A 68 0.81 13.11 6.84
C ILE A 68 1.89 12.49 7.72
N PRO A 69 1.72 11.24 8.15
CA PRO A 69 2.72 10.58 8.98
C PRO A 69 4.00 10.31 8.20
N LEU A 70 5.14 10.53 8.85
CA LEU A 70 6.45 10.05 8.39
C LEU A 70 6.91 8.95 9.33
N PHE A 71 7.20 7.79 8.79
CA PHE A 71 7.74 6.68 9.54
C PHE A 71 9.27 6.76 9.61
N THR A 72 9.81 6.71 10.81
CA THR A 72 11.22 6.93 11.07
C THR A 72 11.85 5.77 11.83
N GLU A 73 13.19 5.68 11.85
CA GLU A 73 13.90 4.65 12.60
C GLU A 73 13.56 4.65 14.12
N PRO A 74 13.44 5.80 14.81
CA PRO A 74 12.96 5.81 16.18
C PRO A 74 11.55 5.23 16.35
N ASP A 75 10.64 5.43 15.39
CA ASP A 75 9.30 4.85 15.43
C ASP A 75 9.37 3.33 15.23
N TYR A 76 10.19 2.86 14.29
CA TYR A 76 10.43 1.43 14.09
C TYR A 76 10.83 0.73 15.40
N LYS A 77 11.86 1.26 16.09
CA LYS A 77 12.33 0.68 17.36
C LYS A 77 11.23 0.58 18.42
N LYS A 78 10.26 1.50 18.40
CA LYS A 78 9.13 1.47 19.34
C LYS A 78 8.08 0.42 18.98
N ILE A 79 7.87 0.13 17.70
CA ILE A 79 6.88 -0.83 17.23
C ILE A 79 7.44 -2.21 16.85
N GLU A 80 8.75 -2.42 16.92
CA GLU A 80 9.42 -3.66 16.52
C GLU A 80 8.79 -4.92 17.17
N LYS A 81 8.49 -4.85 18.48
CA LYS A 81 7.82 -5.94 19.17
C LYS A 81 6.40 -6.20 18.66
N TRP A 82 5.72 -5.14 18.25
CA TRP A 82 4.40 -5.26 17.61
C TRP A 82 4.54 -5.90 16.22
N LEU A 83 5.49 -5.47 15.41
CA LEU A 83 5.75 -6.05 14.07
C LEU A 83 6.04 -7.54 14.17
N THR A 84 6.92 -7.97 15.05
CA THR A 84 7.25 -9.39 15.25
C THR A 84 6.02 -10.22 15.66
N LYS A 85 5.17 -9.67 16.54
CA LYS A 85 3.94 -10.36 16.92
C LYS A 85 2.92 -10.37 15.80
N PHE A 86 2.75 -9.27 15.11
CA PHE A 86 1.88 -9.12 13.97
C PHE A 86 2.23 -10.11 12.86
N GLU A 87 3.50 -10.18 12.46
CA GLU A 87 4.04 -11.16 11.53
C GLU A 87 3.64 -12.59 11.93
N LYS A 88 3.93 -12.99 13.16
CA LYS A 88 3.60 -14.32 13.65
C LYS A 88 2.11 -14.65 13.56
N ASP A 89 1.24 -13.68 13.85
CA ASP A 89 -0.19 -13.88 13.82
C ASP A 89 -0.72 -13.90 12.37
N TYR A 90 -0.16 -13.10 11.46
CA TYR A 90 -0.45 -13.14 10.02
C TYR A 90 0.00 -14.46 9.39
N LEU A 91 1.22 -14.92 9.68
CA LEU A 91 1.73 -16.19 9.16
C LEU A 91 0.87 -17.38 9.58
N LYS A 92 0.23 -17.36 10.75
CA LYS A 92 -0.73 -18.41 11.14
C LYS A 92 -1.95 -18.43 10.21
N VAL A 93 -2.50 -17.28 9.86
CA VAL A 93 -3.63 -17.20 8.93
C VAL A 93 -3.20 -17.65 7.55
N ILE A 94 -2.07 -17.17 7.04
CA ILE A 94 -1.53 -17.55 5.73
C ILE A 94 -1.31 -19.07 5.66
N ASN A 95 -0.65 -19.66 6.66
CA ASN A 95 -0.38 -21.10 6.70
C ASN A 95 -1.67 -21.94 6.78
N LYS A 96 -2.73 -21.44 7.36
CA LYS A 96 -4.05 -22.12 7.39
C LYS A 96 -4.64 -22.25 5.99
N HIS A 97 -4.47 -21.25 5.12
CA HIS A 97 -5.05 -21.19 3.78
C HIS A 97 -4.07 -21.52 2.65
N LYS A 98 -2.80 -21.71 2.95
CA LYS A 98 -1.70 -21.84 1.99
C LYS A 98 -1.96 -22.89 0.90
N GLU A 99 -2.47 -24.07 1.27
CA GLU A 99 -2.73 -25.15 0.32
C GLU A 99 -3.86 -24.82 -0.66
N GLU A 100 -4.84 -24.02 -0.23
CA GLU A 100 -5.90 -23.53 -1.12
C GLU A 100 -5.34 -22.57 -2.16
N TYR A 101 -4.41 -21.67 -1.76
CA TYR A 101 -3.71 -20.78 -2.68
C TYR A 101 -2.85 -21.54 -3.69
N TYR A 102 -2.10 -22.56 -3.27
CA TYR A 102 -1.32 -23.38 -4.20
C TYR A 102 -2.23 -24.15 -5.16
N SER A 103 -3.32 -24.71 -4.69
CA SER A 103 -4.27 -25.42 -5.54
C SER A 103 -4.88 -24.52 -6.61
N LEU A 104 -5.22 -23.28 -6.24
CA LEU A 104 -5.77 -22.30 -7.18
C LEU A 104 -4.69 -21.78 -8.14
N ALA A 105 -3.49 -21.53 -7.65
CA ALA A 105 -2.36 -21.09 -8.48
C ALA A 105 -2.02 -22.13 -9.54
N ARG A 106 -1.99 -23.42 -9.17
CA ARG A 106 -1.77 -24.54 -10.11
C ARG A 106 -2.87 -24.63 -11.15
N LEU A 107 -4.14 -24.51 -10.76
CA LEU A 107 -5.26 -24.53 -11.70
C LEU A 107 -5.10 -23.43 -12.76
N ILE A 108 -4.80 -22.22 -12.33
CA ILE A 108 -4.62 -21.06 -13.23
C ILE A 108 -3.36 -21.26 -14.10
N SER A 109 -2.26 -21.74 -13.52
CA SER A 109 -1.02 -22.03 -14.21
C SER A 109 -1.22 -23.04 -15.34
N ASP A 110 -1.96 -24.11 -15.09
CA ASP A 110 -2.26 -25.14 -16.09
C ASP A 110 -3.11 -24.59 -17.26
N GLU A 111 -4.06 -23.70 -16.98
CA GLU A 111 -4.92 -23.08 -18.00
C GLU A 111 -4.16 -22.03 -18.82
N GLU A 112 -3.44 -21.11 -18.16
CA GLU A 112 -2.89 -19.90 -18.77
C GLU A 112 -1.40 -19.98 -19.11
N LYS A 113 -0.73 -21.08 -18.73
CA LYS A 113 0.73 -21.28 -18.94
C LYS A 113 1.62 -20.22 -18.30
N ILE A 114 1.18 -19.68 -17.17
CA ILE A 114 1.94 -18.77 -16.33
C ILE A 114 2.55 -19.59 -15.18
N PRO A 115 3.82 -19.35 -14.78
CA PRO A 115 4.44 -20.09 -13.67
C PRO A 115 3.61 -20.04 -12.39
N GLU A 116 3.42 -21.22 -11.75
CA GLU A 116 2.58 -21.38 -10.54
C GLU A 116 3.00 -20.44 -9.41
N GLU A 117 4.31 -20.29 -9.20
CA GLU A 117 4.87 -19.39 -8.18
C GLU A 117 4.50 -17.93 -8.38
N TYR A 118 4.33 -17.47 -9.62
CA TYR A 118 3.93 -16.10 -9.92
C TYR A 118 2.45 -15.88 -9.61
N ILE A 119 1.61 -16.84 -10.00
CA ILE A 119 0.19 -16.79 -9.65
C ILE A 119 0.00 -16.81 -8.15
N PHE A 120 0.71 -17.72 -7.44
CA PHE A 120 0.65 -17.80 -5.99
C PHE A 120 1.03 -16.45 -5.32
N THR A 121 2.16 -15.86 -5.74
CA THR A 121 2.61 -14.56 -5.22
C THR A 121 1.59 -13.45 -5.45
N ILE A 122 1.00 -13.39 -6.64
CA ILE A 122 0.00 -12.37 -6.96
C ILE A 122 -1.27 -12.56 -6.12
N LEU A 123 -1.78 -13.79 -6.04
CA LEU A 123 -2.99 -14.10 -5.25
C LEU A 123 -2.79 -13.77 -3.77
N LEU A 124 -1.64 -14.16 -3.21
CA LEU A 124 -1.37 -13.93 -1.81
C LEU A 124 -1.00 -12.47 -1.52
N CYS A 125 -0.02 -11.90 -2.22
CA CYS A 125 0.51 -10.59 -1.87
C CYS A 125 -0.36 -9.45 -2.36
N ALA A 126 -0.71 -9.43 -3.66
CA ALA A 126 -1.43 -8.29 -4.23
C ALA A 126 -2.94 -8.33 -3.94
N TYR A 127 -3.57 -9.50 -4.13
CA TYR A 127 -5.02 -9.61 -3.90
C TYR A 127 -5.39 -9.79 -2.44
N THR A 128 -4.64 -10.57 -1.66
CA THR A 128 -5.03 -10.89 -0.29
C THR A 128 -4.40 -9.96 0.73
N LEU A 129 -3.05 -9.92 0.81
CA LEU A 129 -2.35 -9.13 1.82
C LEU A 129 -2.58 -7.64 1.64
N ASP A 130 -2.58 -7.13 0.40
CA ASP A 130 -2.82 -5.72 0.11
C ASP A 130 -4.31 -5.43 -0.13
N ALA A 131 -4.82 -5.62 -1.35
CA ALA A 131 -6.11 -5.10 -1.77
C ALA A 131 -7.29 -5.63 -0.94
N GLY A 132 -7.39 -6.95 -0.77
CA GLY A 132 -8.52 -7.56 -0.07
C GLY A 132 -8.54 -7.23 1.42
N THR A 133 -7.37 -7.26 2.08
CA THR A 133 -7.28 -6.90 3.50
C THR A 133 -7.51 -5.40 3.70
N LEU A 134 -6.99 -4.54 2.81
CA LEU A 134 -7.25 -3.11 2.85
C LEU A 134 -8.74 -2.80 2.69
N GLU A 135 -9.44 -3.47 1.76
CA GLU A 135 -10.89 -3.31 1.58
C GLU A 135 -11.66 -3.64 2.86
N LYS A 136 -11.34 -4.75 3.52
CA LYS A 136 -11.96 -5.12 4.81
C LYS A 136 -11.67 -4.11 5.92
N LEU A 137 -10.47 -3.56 5.95
CA LEU A 137 -10.08 -2.51 6.89
C LEU A 137 -10.78 -1.18 6.58
N GLU A 138 -11.01 -0.85 5.31
CA GLU A 138 -11.78 0.33 4.90
C GLU A 138 -13.25 0.25 5.30
N ASP A 139 -13.83 -0.94 5.30
CA ASP A 139 -15.18 -1.17 5.78
C ASP A 139 -15.27 -1.15 7.32
N GLY A 140 -14.13 -1.24 7.99
CA GLY A 140 -14.00 -1.26 9.46
C GLY A 140 -13.21 -0.07 10.03
N ILE A 141 -12.07 -0.37 10.65
CA ILE A 141 -11.28 0.57 11.47
C ILE A 141 -10.66 1.75 10.70
N LEU A 142 -10.33 1.55 9.41
CA LEU A 142 -9.76 2.60 8.56
C LEU A 142 -10.83 3.59 8.08
N GLY A 143 -12.00 3.08 7.70
CA GLY A 143 -12.98 3.81 6.91
C GLY A 143 -12.45 4.15 5.51
N ARG A 144 -13.28 4.72 4.66
CA ARG A 144 -12.91 5.05 3.28
C ARG A 144 -11.80 6.11 3.21
N PRO A 145 -10.96 6.07 2.17
CA PRO A 145 -9.93 7.08 1.96
C PRO A 145 -10.51 8.49 1.95
N PRO A 146 -9.81 9.47 2.55
CA PRO A 146 -10.28 10.85 2.56
C PRO A 146 -10.30 11.44 1.14
N SER A 147 -11.36 12.19 0.82
CA SER A 147 -11.42 12.98 -0.41
C SER A 147 -10.45 14.16 -0.29
N ARG A 148 -9.67 14.41 -1.33
CA ARG A 148 -8.71 15.50 -1.43
C ARG A 148 -9.16 16.51 -2.50
N GLU A 149 -8.71 17.75 -2.44
CA GLU A 149 -9.12 18.78 -3.43
C GLU A 149 -8.64 18.50 -4.86
N ASP A 150 -7.66 17.62 -5.05
CA ASP A 150 -7.23 17.14 -6.37
C ASP A 150 -8.19 16.14 -7.01
N SER A 151 -9.39 15.99 -6.43
CA SER A 151 -10.41 14.99 -6.78
C SER A 151 -9.98 13.54 -6.49
N GLY A 152 -8.86 13.34 -5.81
CA GLY A 152 -8.39 12.04 -5.38
C GLY A 152 -9.07 11.56 -4.10
N LYS A 153 -9.09 10.24 -3.91
CA LYS A 153 -9.46 9.57 -2.67
C LYS A 153 -8.34 8.62 -2.30
N TYR A 154 -7.50 9.01 -1.36
CA TYR A 154 -6.31 8.22 -1.00
C TYR A 154 -5.84 8.49 0.42
N PHE A 155 -5.20 7.47 0.99
CA PHE A 155 -4.32 7.60 2.15
C PHE A 155 -2.92 7.97 1.67
N LEU A 156 -2.15 8.64 2.52
CA LEU A 156 -0.80 9.05 2.21
C LEU A 156 0.09 8.96 3.43
N TRP A 157 1.32 8.48 3.24
CA TRP A 157 2.35 8.47 4.28
C TRP A 157 3.74 8.59 3.66
N GLY A 158 4.70 8.99 4.47
CA GLY A 158 6.11 9.00 4.12
C GLY A 158 6.89 7.97 4.93
N GLU A 159 7.95 7.44 4.37
CA GLU A 159 8.85 6.51 5.03
C GLU A 159 10.28 6.98 4.88
N LYS A 160 10.94 7.26 6.01
CA LYS A 160 12.33 7.75 6.06
C LYS A 160 13.33 6.61 6.02
N ILE A 161 12.92 5.42 6.47
CA ILE A 161 13.64 4.15 6.34
C ILE A 161 12.70 3.13 5.72
N ALA A 162 13.15 2.49 4.64
CA ALA A 162 12.49 1.31 4.12
C ALA A 162 12.72 0.15 5.11
N ILE A 163 11.71 -0.18 5.92
CA ILE A 163 11.73 -1.36 6.80
C ILE A 163 11.60 -2.61 5.97
N SER A 164 10.79 -2.53 4.94
CA SER A 164 10.60 -3.55 3.93
C SER A 164 10.67 -2.93 2.54
N LYS A 165 11.11 -3.72 1.57
CA LYS A 165 11.20 -3.33 0.16
C LYS A 165 10.04 -3.86 -0.67
N ASN A 166 9.26 -4.80 -0.12
CA ASN A 166 8.30 -5.58 -0.87
C ASN A 166 6.87 -5.11 -0.62
N TYR A 167 6.54 -3.95 -1.16
CA TYR A 167 5.16 -3.48 -1.27
C TYR A 167 4.53 -3.97 -2.57
N PHE A 168 3.37 -4.56 -2.44
CA PHE A 168 2.55 -4.96 -3.58
C PHE A 168 1.28 -4.15 -3.61
N GLY A 169 0.71 -4.02 -4.78
CA GLY A 169 -0.59 -3.43 -4.96
C GLY A 169 -1.23 -3.92 -6.25
N VAL A 170 -2.54 -3.88 -6.31
CA VAL A 170 -3.29 -4.14 -7.54
C VAL A 170 -4.20 -2.96 -7.84
N ASN A 171 -4.16 -2.47 -9.07
CA ASN A 171 -5.16 -1.56 -9.58
C ASN A 171 -6.03 -2.28 -10.60
N THR A 172 -7.34 -2.17 -10.44
CA THR A 172 -8.31 -2.76 -11.34
C THR A 172 -9.15 -1.67 -11.98
N TYR A 173 -9.24 -1.70 -13.29
CA TYR A 173 -9.92 -0.70 -14.11
C TYR A 173 -11.06 -1.36 -14.90
N GLU A 174 -12.21 -0.73 -14.94
CA GLU A 174 -13.26 -1.13 -15.87
C GLU A 174 -12.87 -0.75 -17.30
N ILE A 175 -12.99 -1.72 -18.22
CA ILE A 175 -12.73 -1.53 -19.63
C ILE A 175 -13.97 -1.94 -20.45
N PRO A 176 -14.08 -1.55 -21.73
CA PRO A 176 -15.22 -1.90 -22.59
C PRO A 176 -15.52 -3.40 -22.62
N GLN A 177 -16.74 -3.79 -22.97
CA GLN A 177 -17.24 -5.16 -23.08
C GLN A 177 -17.40 -5.90 -21.73
N ASN A 178 -17.73 -5.17 -20.68
CA ASN A 178 -17.93 -5.70 -19.32
C ASN A 178 -16.72 -6.50 -18.80
N LYS A 179 -15.53 -5.93 -18.96
CA LYS A 179 -14.27 -6.53 -18.54
C LYS A 179 -13.58 -5.68 -17.49
N LEU A 180 -12.71 -6.33 -16.71
CA LEU A 180 -11.80 -5.67 -15.78
C LEU A 180 -10.35 -5.89 -16.24
N PHE A 181 -9.57 -4.83 -16.22
CA PHE A 181 -8.13 -4.88 -16.45
C PHE A 181 -7.41 -4.65 -15.13
N SER A 182 -6.63 -5.63 -14.70
CA SER A 182 -5.85 -5.57 -13.46
C SER A 182 -4.37 -5.43 -13.73
N VAL A 183 -3.72 -4.57 -12.96
CA VAL A 183 -2.27 -4.33 -13.01
C VAL A 183 -1.70 -4.42 -11.60
N ILE A 184 -0.72 -5.30 -11.44
CA ILE A 184 0.03 -5.45 -10.21
C ILE A 184 1.16 -4.42 -10.15
N TRP A 185 1.31 -3.79 -9.00
CA TRP A 185 2.37 -2.83 -8.72
C TRP A 185 3.35 -3.39 -7.69
N MET A 186 4.63 -3.12 -7.91
CA MET A 186 5.74 -3.39 -6.99
C MET A 186 6.72 -2.23 -7.05
N PRO A 187 7.49 -1.96 -5.97
CA PRO A 187 8.45 -0.85 -5.95
C PRO A 187 9.52 -0.93 -7.04
N GLU A 188 9.94 -2.13 -7.39
CA GLU A 188 11.01 -2.38 -8.37
C GLU A 188 10.53 -2.42 -9.82
N ILE A 189 9.22 -2.50 -10.04
CA ILE A 189 8.64 -2.53 -11.39
C ILE A 189 8.22 -1.13 -11.82
N ARG A 190 9.03 -0.53 -12.68
CA ARG A 190 8.61 0.65 -13.42
C ARG A 190 8.02 0.21 -14.75
N ARG A 191 6.72 0.47 -14.96
CA ARG A 191 6.02 0.13 -16.20
C ARG A 191 5.87 1.35 -17.08
N SER A 192 6.14 1.17 -18.39
CA SER A 192 5.68 2.06 -19.44
C SER A 192 4.46 1.43 -20.10
N PHE A 193 3.38 2.19 -20.24
CA PHE A 193 2.18 1.74 -20.96
C PHE A 193 2.18 2.15 -22.43
N GLU A 194 3.28 2.65 -22.95
CA GLU A 194 3.39 3.17 -24.33
C GLU A 194 3.09 2.10 -25.39
N ASN A 195 3.37 0.83 -25.09
CA ASN A 195 3.20 -0.29 -26.03
C ASN A 195 2.19 -1.35 -25.55
N ILE A 196 1.25 -0.99 -24.67
CA ILE A 196 0.31 -1.97 -24.07
C ILE A 196 -0.49 -2.75 -25.10
N ASN A 197 -0.81 -2.15 -26.25
CA ASN A 197 -1.58 -2.78 -27.33
C ASN A 197 -0.79 -3.90 -28.06
N SER A 198 0.51 -3.99 -27.88
CA SER A 198 1.36 -5.04 -28.47
C SER A 198 1.60 -6.23 -27.53
N LEU A 199 1.11 -6.14 -26.28
CA LEU A 199 1.31 -7.16 -25.27
C LEU A 199 0.24 -8.25 -25.37
N THR A 200 0.65 -9.49 -25.21
CA THR A 200 -0.28 -10.62 -24.99
C THR A 200 -0.66 -10.63 -23.51
N ILE A 201 -1.87 -10.17 -23.19
CA ILE A 201 -2.39 -10.09 -21.82
C ILE A 201 -3.31 -11.27 -21.58
N PRO A 202 -3.09 -12.12 -20.55
CA PRO A 202 -3.98 -13.23 -20.20
C PRO A 202 -5.42 -12.76 -19.95
N VAL A 203 -6.41 -13.54 -20.39
CA VAL A 203 -7.83 -13.25 -20.22
C VAL A 203 -8.48 -14.38 -19.42
N PHE A 204 -8.80 -14.11 -18.17
CA PHE A 204 -9.44 -15.08 -17.27
C PHE A 204 -10.97 -15.04 -17.39
N ASN A 205 -11.57 -16.21 -17.24
CA ASN A 205 -13.03 -16.33 -17.23
C ASN A 205 -13.64 -16.00 -15.85
N SER A 206 -14.95 -15.74 -15.81
CA SER A 206 -15.65 -15.40 -14.57
C SER A 206 -15.58 -16.50 -13.50
N SER A 207 -15.53 -17.77 -13.89
CA SER A 207 -15.46 -18.89 -12.93
C SER A 207 -14.15 -18.94 -12.17
N VAL A 208 -13.04 -18.53 -12.78
CA VAL A 208 -11.73 -18.38 -12.12
C VAL A 208 -11.78 -17.19 -11.16
N MET A 209 -12.38 -16.07 -11.60
CA MET A 209 -12.52 -14.89 -10.76
C MET A 209 -13.32 -15.17 -9.49
N GLU A 210 -14.46 -15.87 -9.59
CA GLU A 210 -15.28 -16.27 -8.44
C GLU A 210 -14.49 -17.11 -7.42
N LYS A 211 -13.64 -18.04 -7.88
CA LYS A 211 -12.78 -18.83 -6.99
C LYS A 211 -11.76 -17.97 -6.27
N ILE A 212 -11.13 -17.04 -7.01
CA ILE A 212 -10.17 -16.10 -6.44
C ILE A 212 -10.86 -15.22 -5.39
N GLU A 213 -12.00 -14.62 -5.72
CA GLU A 213 -12.75 -13.74 -4.81
C GLU A 213 -13.17 -14.47 -3.54
N LYS A 214 -13.65 -15.70 -3.65
CA LYS A 214 -14.00 -16.50 -2.48
C LYS A 214 -12.81 -16.76 -1.57
N LEU A 215 -11.66 -17.12 -2.12
CA LEU A 215 -10.46 -17.43 -1.35
C LEU A 215 -9.90 -16.19 -0.68
N TYR A 216 -9.66 -15.10 -1.45
CA TYR A 216 -9.06 -13.91 -0.87
C TYR A 216 -10.00 -13.22 0.12
N SER A 217 -11.31 -13.20 -0.12
CA SER A 217 -12.26 -12.54 0.78
C SER A 217 -12.26 -13.17 2.18
N SER A 218 -12.27 -14.53 2.28
CA SER A 218 -12.24 -15.20 3.56
C SER A 218 -10.91 -15.00 4.31
N THR A 219 -9.80 -15.12 3.61
CA THR A 219 -8.47 -14.93 4.20
C THR A 219 -8.24 -13.48 4.62
N SER A 220 -8.64 -12.53 3.77
CA SER A 220 -8.53 -11.09 4.07
C SER A 220 -9.36 -10.66 5.27
N GLU A 221 -10.53 -11.26 5.48
CA GLU A 221 -11.34 -11.01 6.68
C GLU A 221 -10.59 -11.40 7.96
N GLU A 222 -9.98 -12.61 7.98
CA GLU A 222 -9.18 -13.06 9.13
C GLU A 222 -7.95 -12.15 9.35
N LEU A 223 -7.25 -11.75 8.27
CA LEU A 223 -6.10 -10.85 8.35
C LEU A 223 -6.49 -9.44 8.86
N ALA A 224 -7.61 -8.90 8.38
CA ALA A 224 -8.12 -7.62 8.85
C ALA A 224 -8.49 -7.66 10.34
N GLN A 225 -9.06 -8.77 10.83
CA GLN A 225 -9.32 -8.96 12.26
C GLN A 225 -8.04 -9.02 13.09
N VAL A 226 -6.98 -9.69 12.59
CA VAL A 226 -5.67 -9.72 13.24
C VAL A 226 -5.09 -8.31 13.31
N PHE A 227 -5.11 -7.54 12.22
CA PHE A 227 -4.64 -6.15 12.23
C PHE A 227 -5.42 -5.31 13.23
N SER A 228 -6.75 -5.30 13.13
CA SER A 228 -7.62 -4.50 14.00
C SER A 228 -7.40 -4.80 15.50
N SER A 229 -7.24 -6.08 15.85
CA SER A 229 -6.96 -6.49 17.23
C SER A 229 -5.55 -6.16 17.71
N SER A 230 -4.60 -6.03 16.78
CA SER A 230 -3.20 -5.76 17.08
C SER A 230 -2.90 -4.28 17.22
N ILE A 231 -3.53 -3.44 16.39
CA ILE A 231 -3.25 -1.99 16.32
C ILE A 231 -3.58 -1.27 17.64
N GLU A 232 -4.59 -1.74 18.38
CA GLU A 232 -4.98 -1.22 19.68
C GLU A 232 -3.87 -1.33 20.74
N LYS A 233 -2.88 -2.19 20.50
CA LYS A 233 -1.74 -2.42 21.41
C LYS A 233 -0.59 -1.46 21.17
N ILE A 234 -0.65 -0.67 20.09
CA ILE A 234 0.37 0.34 19.79
C ILE A 234 0.04 1.60 20.59
N LYS A 235 1.03 2.09 21.30
CA LYS A 235 0.95 3.37 22.00
C LYS A 235 1.22 4.53 21.03
N LEU A 236 0.24 4.88 20.22
CA LEU A 236 0.35 5.89 19.16
C LEU A 236 0.86 7.24 19.68
N ASN A 237 0.52 7.61 20.92
CA ASN A 237 0.97 8.85 21.54
C ASN A 237 2.48 8.91 21.82
N GLU A 238 3.18 7.79 21.76
CA GLU A 238 4.65 7.73 21.90
C GLU A 238 5.40 7.85 20.56
N LEU A 239 4.68 7.88 19.43
CA LEU A 239 5.22 7.89 18.08
C LEU A 239 5.27 9.30 17.50
N SER A 240 6.19 9.55 16.56
CA SER A 240 6.40 10.86 15.96
C SER A 240 5.16 11.38 15.22
N PHE A 241 4.30 10.49 14.73
CA PHE A 241 3.09 10.77 13.96
C PHE A 241 1.80 10.83 14.79
N ALA A 242 1.89 10.94 16.12
CA ALA A 242 0.72 10.97 17.02
C ALA A 242 -0.30 12.08 16.67
N ASN A 243 0.15 13.20 16.11
CA ASN A 243 -0.69 14.34 15.73
C ASN A 243 -1.15 14.31 14.25
N CYS A 244 -0.78 13.26 13.51
CA CYS A 244 -1.16 13.11 12.12
C CYS A 244 -2.59 12.58 11.96
N SER A 245 -3.05 12.48 10.71
CA SER A 245 -4.34 11.86 10.39
C SER A 245 -4.35 10.40 10.84
N LEU A 246 -5.25 10.02 11.73
CA LEU A 246 -5.33 8.66 12.27
C LEU A 246 -5.57 7.61 11.17
N LYS A 247 -6.34 7.97 10.14
CA LYS A 247 -6.59 7.10 8.99
C LYS A 247 -5.32 6.85 8.17
N ASP A 248 -4.54 7.91 7.90
CA ASP A 248 -3.27 7.79 7.20
C ASP A 248 -2.25 7.00 8.04
N VAL A 249 -2.25 7.20 9.39
CA VAL A 249 -1.42 6.42 10.32
C VAL A 249 -1.76 4.93 10.29
N PHE A 250 -3.04 4.58 10.37
CA PHE A 250 -3.45 3.17 10.34
C PHE A 250 -3.16 2.52 8.99
N CYS A 251 -3.40 3.23 7.88
CA CYS A 251 -3.06 2.74 6.55
C CYS A 251 -1.54 2.53 6.41
N MET A 252 -0.73 3.46 6.90
CA MET A 252 0.72 3.34 6.95
C MET A 252 1.16 2.09 7.74
N LEU A 253 0.67 1.93 8.97
CA LEU A 253 1.04 0.79 9.82
C LEU A 253 0.59 -0.55 9.21
N PHE A 254 -0.54 -0.57 8.53
CA PHE A 254 -0.99 -1.74 7.78
C PHE A 254 0.00 -2.11 6.66
N HIS A 255 0.39 -1.13 5.84
CA HIS A 255 1.32 -1.37 4.72
C HIS A 255 2.71 -1.78 5.21
N ILE A 256 3.23 -1.15 6.25
CA ILE A 256 4.49 -1.54 6.88
C ILE A 256 4.38 -2.96 7.43
N GLY A 257 3.29 -3.29 8.11
CA GLY A 257 3.07 -4.61 8.69
C GLY A 257 3.02 -5.72 7.65
N TYR A 258 2.20 -5.59 6.61
CA TYR A 258 2.10 -6.65 5.61
C TYR A 258 3.38 -6.78 4.76
N SER A 259 4.05 -5.68 4.48
CA SER A 259 5.33 -5.69 3.79
C SER A 259 6.40 -6.45 4.58
N TYR A 260 6.44 -6.26 5.90
CA TYR A 260 7.29 -7.03 6.81
C TYR A 260 6.96 -8.54 6.78
N VAL A 261 5.67 -8.89 6.71
CA VAL A 261 5.22 -10.29 6.53
C VAL A 261 5.66 -10.84 5.17
N THR A 262 5.57 -10.06 4.11
CA THR A 262 6.01 -10.47 2.76
C THR A 262 7.51 -10.78 2.73
N ASP A 263 8.35 -9.95 3.35
CA ASP A 263 9.78 -10.23 3.46
C ASP A 263 10.04 -11.55 4.19
N SER A 264 9.33 -11.80 5.28
CA SER A 264 9.42 -13.06 6.03
C SER A 264 8.98 -14.28 5.20
N LEU A 265 7.95 -14.14 4.37
CA LEU A 265 7.50 -15.23 3.46
C LEU A 265 8.57 -15.56 2.41
N ILE A 266 9.29 -14.55 1.91
CA ILE A 266 10.41 -14.73 0.99
C ILE A 266 11.58 -15.41 1.71
N GLU A 267 11.97 -14.94 2.88
CA GLU A 267 13.05 -15.51 3.69
C GLU A 267 12.78 -16.98 4.07
N GLN A 268 11.51 -17.34 4.30
CA GLN A 268 11.11 -18.72 4.58
C GLN A 268 10.97 -19.59 3.31
N GLY A 269 11.19 -19.05 2.12
CA GLY A 269 11.03 -19.76 0.84
C GLY A 269 9.59 -20.14 0.52
N ILE A 270 8.61 -19.50 1.15
CA ILE A 270 7.18 -19.65 0.84
C ILE A 270 6.83 -18.87 -0.43
N LEU A 271 7.42 -17.68 -0.58
CA LEU A 271 7.41 -16.92 -1.82
C LEU A 271 8.75 -17.09 -2.52
N SER A 272 8.71 -17.28 -3.82
CA SER A 272 9.91 -17.22 -4.66
C SER A 272 10.43 -15.79 -4.73
N ASP A 273 11.72 -15.63 -4.90
CA ASP A 273 12.29 -14.35 -5.35
C ASP A 273 11.60 -13.91 -6.63
N PHE A 274 11.34 -12.61 -6.73
CA PHE A 274 10.70 -12.08 -7.94
C PHE A 274 11.57 -12.36 -9.16
N PRO A 275 10.93 -12.61 -10.32
CA PRO A 275 11.67 -12.81 -11.54
C PRO A 275 12.54 -11.59 -11.81
N LYS A 276 13.84 -11.81 -12.00
CA LYS A 276 14.80 -10.74 -12.35
C LYS A 276 14.51 -10.13 -13.73
N GLU A 277 13.86 -10.91 -14.59
CA GLU A 277 13.38 -10.49 -15.90
C GLU A 277 11.85 -10.51 -15.91
N ILE A 278 11.26 -9.35 -15.77
CA ILE A 278 9.82 -9.19 -15.83
C ILE A 278 9.48 -8.86 -17.29
N THR A 279 8.72 -9.75 -17.93
CA THR A 279 8.15 -9.44 -19.25
C THR A 279 7.18 -8.27 -19.12
N ASP A 280 7.03 -7.48 -20.20
CA ASP A 280 6.15 -6.30 -20.19
C ASP A 280 4.71 -6.61 -19.78
N SER A 281 4.22 -7.85 -19.98
CA SER A 281 2.87 -8.31 -19.59
C SER A 281 2.78 -8.93 -18.19
N TRP A 282 3.89 -9.09 -17.47
CA TRP A 282 3.88 -9.70 -16.14
C TRP A 282 2.98 -8.94 -15.16
N GLY A 283 2.10 -9.67 -14.46
CA GLY A 283 1.14 -9.08 -13.52
C GLY A 283 0.11 -8.16 -14.16
N MET A 284 -0.18 -8.34 -15.45
CA MET A 284 -1.31 -7.74 -16.13
C MET A 284 -2.25 -8.84 -16.61
N TRP A 285 -3.56 -8.66 -16.40
CA TRP A 285 -4.58 -9.57 -16.92
C TRP A 285 -5.93 -8.91 -17.08
N ILE A 286 -6.79 -9.55 -17.86
CA ILE A 286 -8.16 -9.13 -18.12
C ILE A 286 -9.10 -10.18 -17.55
N TRP A 287 -10.14 -9.71 -16.86
CA TRP A 287 -11.21 -10.53 -16.34
C TRP A 287 -12.47 -10.32 -17.15
N ASN A 288 -13.14 -11.38 -17.54
CA ASN A 288 -14.51 -11.32 -18.03
C ASN A 288 -15.46 -11.29 -16.81
N LYS A 289 -16.26 -10.23 -16.69
CA LYS A 289 -17.32 -10.14 -15.67
C LYS A 289 -18.45 -11.11 -15.96
#